data_e2b3053376e8af3dd4a5aba4dfb546d6
#
_entry.id   e2b3053376e8af3dd4a5aba4dfb546d6
#
_cell.length_a   1.000
_cell.length_b   1.000
_cell.length_c   1.000
_cell.angle_alpha   90.00
_cell.angle_beta   90.00
_cell.angle_gamma   90.00
#
_symmetry.space_group_name_H-M   'P 1'
#
loop_
_entity.id
_entity.type
_entity.pdbx_description
1 polymer ?
#
loop_
_entity_poly.entity_id
_entity_poly.type
_entity_poly.pdbx_seq_one_letter_code
_entity_poly.pdbx_strand_id
1 'polypeptide(L)'
;MREVLVFLVLCADRIAHARQAGDARAAFTTALVLRTADFLEENEGDLLGPVEAGAPGYRERFIDLFNELSQHYAEFDYGDDGPDFGFRRYLGSRLEPLLPPKDRRWVLDQVMDIEVPEAVALVERGMSGVFSTEKRPRRASALGAD
;
A
#
# COMPACT_ATOMS: atom_id res chain seq x y z
N MET A 1 2.10 -9.76 -5.45
CA MET A 1 2.70 -8.59 -4.76
C MET A 1 2.00 -7.27 -5.07
N ARG A 2 1.75 -6.94 -6.33
CA ARG A 2 1.11 -5.66 -6.73
C ARG A 2 -0.26 -5.45 -6.07
N GLU A 3 -1.07 -6.48 -6.00
CA GLU A 3 -2.39 -6.42 -5.35
C GLU A 3 -2.29 -6.01 -3.88
N VAL A 4 -1.34 -6.58 -3.16
CA VAL A 4 -1.10 -6.24 -1.75
C VAL A 4 -0.59 -4.81 -1.61
N LEU A 5 0.30 -4.38 -2.50
CA LEU A 5 0.82 -3.01 -2.46
C LEU A 5 -0.27 -1.98 -2.76
N VAL A 6 -1.16 -2.24 -3.71
CA VAL A 6 -2.33 -1.36 -3.94
C VAL A 6 -3.18 -1.27 -2.68
N PHE A 7 -3.49 -2.40 -2.06
CA PHE A 7 -4.24 -2.44 -0.81
C PHE A 7 -3.58 -1.60 0.28
N LEU A 8 -2.27 -1.75 0.48
CA LEU A 8 -1.54 -1.01 1.51
C LEU A 8 -1.46 0.49 1.23
N VAL A 9 -1.28 0.88 -0.03
CA VAL A 9 -1.30 2.30 -0.42
C VAL A 9 -2.69 2.89 -0.15
N LEU A 10 -3.75 2.16 -0.42
CA LEU A 10 -5.11 2.61 -0.14
C LEU A 10 -5.39 2.70 1.37
N CYS A 11 -4.83 1.81 2.17
CA CYS A 11 -4.87 1.95 3.63
C CYS A 11 -4.19 3.26 4.07
N ALA A 12 -3.02 3.56 3.55
CA ALA A 12 -2.32 4.80 3.83
C ALA A 12 -3.13 6.04 3.38
N ASP A 13 -3.75 5.97 2.22
CA ASP A 13 -4.63 7.03 1.72
C ASP A 13 -5.81 7.30 2.66
N ARG A 14 -6.44 6.25 3.17
CA ARG A 14 -7.56 6.39 4.12
C ARG A 14 -7.12 7.00 5.45
N ILE A 15 -5.93 6.64 5.93
CA ILE A 15 -5.35 7.26 7.13
C ILE A 15 -5.07 8.74 6.87
N ALA A 16 -4.50 9.08 5.71
CA ALA A 16 -4.24 10.45 5.31
C ALA A 16 -5.53 11.27 5.20
N HIS A 17 -6.60 10.66 4.69
CA HIS A 17 -7.90 11.31 4.56
C HIS A 17 -8.47 11.76 5.92
N ALA A 18 -8.24 10.99 6.96
CA ALA A 18 -8.70 11.34 8.30
C ALA A 18 -7.89 12.48 8.92
N ARG A 19 -6.69 12.78 8.40
CA ARG A 19 -5.74 13.72 9.02
C ARG A 19 -5.42 14.95 8.17
N GLN A 20 -5.72 14.94 6.88
CA GLN A 20 -5.37 16.01 5.94
C GLN A 20 -6.56 16.44 5.11
N ALA A 21 -6.59 17.71 4.73
CA ALA A 21 -7.55 18.25 3.78
C ALA A 21 -7.27 17.75 2.35
N GLY A 22 -8.29 17.80 1.49
CA GLY A 22 -8.33 17.16 0.19
C GLY A 22 -7.08 17.28 -0.69
N ASP A 23 -6.55 18.49 -0.91
CA ASP A 23 -5.39 18.70 -1.78
C ASP A 23 -4.11 18.09 -1.23
N ALA A 24 -3.87 18.22 0.08
CA ALA A 24 -2.71 17.64 0.74
C ALA A 24 -2.77 16.11 0.72
N ARG A 25 -3.95 15.53 0.93
CA ARG A 25 -4.18 14.09 0.81
C ARG A 25 -3.91 13.60 -0.61
N ALA A 26 -4.46 14.29 -1.61
CA ALA A 26 -4.30 13.90 -3.01
C ALA A 26 -2.82 13.93 -3.42
N ALA A 27 -2.10 14.99 -3.02
CA ALA A 27 -0.66 15.11 -3.30
C ALA A 27 0.14 14.00 -2.61
N PHE A 28 -0.19 13.68 -1.36
CA PHE A 28 0.46 12.60 -0.62
C PHE A 28 0.24 11.25 -1.29
N THR A 29 -1.01 10.92 -1.61
CA THR A 29 -1.34 9.64 -2.22
C THR A 29 -0.72 9.49 -3.61
N THR A 30 -0.75 10.55 -4.43
CA THR A 30 -0.09 10.55 -5.73
C THR A 30 1.41 10.29 -5.59
N ALA A 31 2.08 10.99 -4.69
CA ALA A 31 3.51 10.78 -4.44
C ALA A 31 3.80 9.35 -3.99
N LEU A 32 2.99 8.80 -3.11
CA LEU A 32 3.14 7.44 -2.61
C LEU A 32 2.95 6.39 -3.73
N VAL A 33 1.93 6.56 -4.57
CA VAL A 33 1.69 5.67 -5.73
C VAL A 33 2.89 5.70 -6.68
N LEU A 34 3.36 6.89 -7.04
CA LEU A 34 4.48 7.04 -7.97
C LEU A 34 5.77 6.45 -7.39
N ARG A 35 6.02 6.67 -6.12
CA ARG A 35 7.19 6.11 -5.43
C ARG A 35 7.14 4.58 -5.37
N THR A 36 5.98 4.03 -5.09
CA THR A 36 5.78 2.57 -5.09
C THR A 36 5.96 1.99 -6.49
N ALA A 37 5.44 2.68 -7.51
CA ALA A 37 5.60 2.28 -8.90
C ALA A 37 7.08 2.26 -9.32
N ASP A 38 7.85 3.27 -8.94
CA ASP A 38 9.29 3.33 -9.21
C ASP A 38 10.03 2.18 -8.52
N PHE A 39 9.70 1.91 -7.27
CA PHE A 39 10.27 0.80 -6.51
C PHE A 39 9.98 -0.55 -7.18
N LEU A 40 8.76 -0.76 -7.65
CA LEU A 40 8.39 -2.00 -8.35
C LEU A 40 9.10 -2.12 -9.69
N GLU A 41 9.22 -1.05 -10.44
CA GLU A 41 9.95 -1.05 -11.72
C GLU A 41 11.38 -1.49 -11.52
N GLU A 42 12.06 -0.95 -10.52
CA GLU A 42 13.43 -1.31 -10.19
C GLU A 42 13.54 -2.79 -9.77
N ASN A 43 12.70 -3.21 -8.82
CA ASN A 43 12.76 -4.58 -8.29
C ASN A 43 12.33 -5.64 -9.30
N GLU A 44 11.23 -5.43 -10.01
CA GLU A 44 10.73 -6.40 -11.00
C GLU A 44 11.65 -6.42 -12.22
N GLY A 45 12.22 -5.29 -12.61
CA GLY A 45 13.22 -5.21 -13.67
C GLY A 45 14.47 -6.04 -13.36
N ASP A 46 14.94 -5.97 -12.12
CA ASP A 46 16.10 -6.76 -11.67
C ASP A 46 15.79 -8.25 -11.61
N LEU A 47 14.59 -8.63 -11.17
CA LEU A 47 14.20 -10.03 -10.98
C LEU A 47 13.73 -10.71 -12.27
N LEU A 48 12.97 -10.01 -13.10
CA LEU A 48 12.27 -10.56 -14.26
C LEU A 48 12.88 -10.14 -15.59
N GLY A 49 13.80 -9.18 -15.57
CA GLY A 49 14.40 -8.63 -16.77
C GLY A 49 13.54 -7.61 -17.48
N PRO A 50 13.97 -7.14 -18.67
CA PRO A 50 13.26 -6.12 -19.42
C PRO A 50 11.90 -6.62 -19.92
N VAL A 51 10.95 -5.70 -20.02
CA VAL A 51 9.63 -5.98 -20.59
C VAL A 51 9.73 -6.15 -22.09
N GLU A 52 8.89 -7.00 -22.67
CA GLU A 52 8.82 -7.18 -24.13
C GLU A 52 8.50 -5.86 -24.84
N ALA A 53 9.06 -5.68 -26.03
CA ALA A 53 8.81 -4.49 -26.85
C ALA A 53 7.31 -4.30 -27.11
N GLY A 54 6.81 -3.10 -26.84
CA GLY A 54 5.38 -2.77 -27.00
C GLY A 54 4.48 -3.14 -25.83
N ALA A 55 4.98 -3.88 -24.83
CA ALA A 55 4.23 -4.19 -23.63
C ALA A 55 4.34 -3.02 -22.59
N PRO A 56 3.30 -2.79 -21.76
CA PRO A 56 3.40 -1.81 -20.68
C PRO A 56 4.51 -2.16 -19.70
N GLY A 57 5.27 -1.16 -19.24
CA GLY A 57 6.30 -1.35 -18.22
C GLY A 57 5.74 -1.70 -16.86
N TYR A 58 6.60 -2.13 -15.93
CA TYR A 58 6.18 -2.51 -14.57
C TYR A 58 5.54 -1.33 -13.83
N ARG A 59 6.10 -0.14 -14.01
CA ARG A 59 5.57 1.10 -13.44
C ARG A 59 4.14 1.39 -13.92
N GLU A 60 3.93 1.34 -15.22
CA GLU A 60 2.61 1.57 -15.83
C GLU A 60 1.58 0.54 -15.36
N ARG A 61 1.97 -0.73 -15.30
CA ARG A 61 1.09 -1.81 -14.82
C ARG A 61 0.61 -1.57 -13.40
N PHE A 62 1.48 -1.09 -12.53
CA PHE A 62 1.10 -0.78 -11.15
C PHE A 62 0.15 0.41 -11.08
N ILE A 63 0.43 1.48 -11.82
CA ILE A 63 -0.42 2.67 -11.85
C ILE A 63 -1.81 2.33 -12.40
N ASP A 64 -1.88 1.57 -13.48
CA ASP A 64 -3.14 1.14 -14.06
C ASP A 64 -3.94 0.27 -13.08
N LEU A 65 -3.28 -0.67 -12.42
CA LEU A 65 -3.90 -1.52 -11.42
C LEU A 65 -4.41 -0.69 -10.24
N PHE A 66 -3.63 0.27 -9.77
CA PHE A 66 -4.05 1.17 -8.69
C PHE A 66 -5.31 1.95 -9.09
N ASN A 67 -5.33 2.51 -10.29
CA ASN A 67 -6.48 3.27 -10.78
C ASN A 67 -7.75 2.40 -10.90
N GLU A 68 -7.60 1.18 -11.37
CA GLU A 68 -8.71 0.22 -11.45
C GLU A 68 -9.21 -0.16 -10.06
N LEU A 69 -8.33 -0.61 -9.19
CA LEU A 69 -8.70 -1.14 -7.88
C LEU A 69 -9.18 -0.05 -6.91
N SER A 70 -8.68 1.17 -7.04
CA SER A 70 -9.11 2.27 -6.16
C SER A 70 -10.62 2.53 -6.26
N GLN A 71 -11.20 2.33 -7.44
CA GLN A 71 -12.65 2.47 -7.65
C GLN A 71 -13.43 1.39 -6.91
N HIS A 72 -12.92 0.17 -6.87
CA HIS A 72 -13.56 -0.94 -6.16
C HIS A 72 -13.42 -0.81 -4.65
N TYR A 73 -12.22 -0.46 -4.17
CA TYR A 73 -12.00 -0.26 -2.74
C TYR A 73 -12.74 0.95 -2.17
N ALA A 74 -13.14 1.90 -3.02
CA ALA A 74 -13.92 3.07 -2.57
C ALA A 74 -15.26 2.70 -1.94
N GLU A 75 -15.79 1.52 -2.24
CA GLU A 75 -17.05 1.02 -1.67
C GLU A 75 -16.92 0.57 -0.22
N PHE A 76 -15.72 0.36 0.28
CA PHE A 76 -15.46 -0.17 1.61
C PHE A 76 -14.94 0.91 2.56
N ASP A 77 -15.12 0.67 3.85
CA ASP A 77 -14.76 1.64 4.89
C ASP A 77 -13.45 1.30 5.58
N TYR A 78 -12.82 2.35 6.09
CA TYR A 78 -11.64 2.27 6.93
C TYR A 78 -11.93 3.01 8.23
N GLY A 79 -12.04 2.29 9.33
CA GLY A 79 -12.36 2.84 10.65
C GLY A 79 -11.16 2.91 11.58
N ASP A 80 -11.44 3.15 12.85
CA ASP A 80 -10.42 3.23 13.90
C ASP A 80 -9.68 1.91 14.09
N ASP A 81 -10.34 0.80 13.78
CA ASP A 81 -9.76 -0.55 13.85
C ASP A 81 -9.09 -0.99 12.53
N GLY A 82 -8.96 -0.09 11.57
CA GLY A 82 -8.37 -0.37 10.28
C GLY A 82 -9.38 -0.66 9.18
N PRO A 83 -8.97 -1.37 8.12
CA PRO A 83 -9.87 -1.71 7.01
C PRO A 83 -10.99 -2.62 7.49
N ASP A 84 -12.22 -2.37 7.03
CA ASP A 84 -13.36 -3.18 7.39
C ASP A 84 -13.30 -4.59 6.77
N PHE A 85 -14.27 -5.43 7.10
CA PHE A 85 -14.33 -6.80 6.58
C PHE A 85 -14.40 -6.82 5.05
N GLY A 86 -15.22 -5.96 4.44
CA GLY A 86 -15.36 -5.88 2.99
C GLY A 86 -14.07 -5.48 2.29
N PHE A 87 -13.37 -4.51 2.85
CA PHE A 87 -12.08 -4.03 2.34
C PHE A 87 -11.05 -5.17 2.30
N ARG A 88 -10.94 -5.94 3.40
CA ARG A 88 -10.03 -7.08 3.49
C ARG A 88 -10.48 -8.25 2.61
N ARG A 89 -11.77 -8.54 2.59
CA ARG A 89 -12.33 -9.62 1.77
C ARG A 89 -12.08 -9.39 0.29
N TYR A 90 -12.18 -8.15 -0.17
CA TYR A 90 -11.90 -7.82 -1.57
C TYR A 90 -10.44 -8.16 -1.93
N LEU A 91 -9.48 -7.83 -1.07
CA LEU A 91 -8.09 -8.25 -1.27
C LEU A 91 -7.99 -9.76 -1.39
N GLY A 92 -8.61 -10.51 -0.49
CA GLY A 92 -8.62 -11.97 -0.53
C GLY A 92 -9.16 -12.51 -1.86
N SER A 93 -10.24 -11.93 -2.37
CA SER A 93 -10.82 -12.32 -3.66
C SER A 93 -9.88 -12.05 -4.85
N ARG A 94 -9.06 -11.01 -4.74
CA ARG A 94 -8.05 -10.67 -5.77
C ARG A 94 -6.85 -11.60 -5.71
N LEU A 95 -6.47 -12.06 -4.53
CA LEU A 95 -5.31 -12.94 -4.34
C LEU A 95 -5.62 -14.40 -4.66
N GLU A 96 -6.83 -14.86 -4.41
CA GLU A 96 -7.20 -16.26 -4.56
C GLU A 96 -6.82 -16.85 -5.94
N PRO A 97 -7.17 -16.22 -7.09
CA PRO A 97 -6.82 -16.78 -8.39
C PRO A 97 -5.33 -16.76 -8.71
N LEU A 98 -4.53 -15.98 -7.97
CA LEU A 98 -3.08 -15.90 -8.16
C LEU A 98 -2.32 -17.01 -7.43
N LEU A 99 -2.98 -17.73 -6.53
CA LEU A 99 -2.36 -18.76 -5.71
C LEU A 99 -2.47 -20.13 -6.37
N PRO A 100 -1.46 -21.03 -6.16
CA PRO A 100 -1.52 -22.40 -6.67
C PRO A 100 -2.76 -23.11 -6.16
N PRO A 101 -3.53 -23.85 -7.00
CA PRO A 101 -4.77 -24.48 -6.57
C PRO A 101 -4.61 -25.45 -5.39
N LYS A 102 -3.49 -26.14 -5.32
CA LYS A 102 -3.22 -27.16 -4.28
C LYS A 102 -3.15 -26.57 -2.89
N ASP A 103 -2.51 -25.38 -2.75
CA ASP A 103 -2.25 -24.77 -1.46
C ASP A 103 -3.08 -23.50 -1.23
N ARG A 104 -3.97 -23.20 -2.16
CA ARG A 104 -4.72 -21.94 -2.22
C ARG A 104 -5.36 -21.56 -0.91
N ARG A 105 -6.13 -22.47 -0.32
CA ARG A 105 -6.86 -22.17 0.92
C ARG A 105 -5.93 -21.90 2.09
N TRP A 106 -4.92 -22.72 2.26
CA TRP A 106 -3.96 -22.58 3.35
C TRP A 106 -3.14 -21.28 3.21
N VAL A 107 -2.63 -21.01 2.02
CA VAL A 107 -1.84 -19.80 1.76
C VAL A 107 -2.70 -18.55 1.92
N LEU A 108 -3.95 -18.59 1.44
CA LEU A 108 -4.86 -17.46 1.57
C LEU A 108 -5.17 -17.16 3.05
N ASP A 109 -5.45 -18.19 3.85
CA ASP A 109 -5.68 -18.02 5.28
C ASP A 109 -4.44 -17.44 5.98
N GLN A 110 -3.26 -17.93 5.65
CA GLN A 110 -1.99 -17.41 6.17
C GLN A 110 -1.80 -15.93 5.83
N VAL A 111 -2.03 -15.56 4.59
CA VAL A 111 -1.88 -14.17 4.13
C VAL A 111 -2.91 -13.28 4.81
N MET A 112 -4.17 -13.68 4.81
CA MET A 112 -5.27 -12.84 5.30
C MET A 112 -5.31 -12.71 6.81
N ASP A 113 -4.96 -13.76 7.54
CA ASP A 113 -5.09 -13.79 9.00
C ASP A 113 -3.81 -13.33 9.72
N ILE A 114 -2.67 -13.41 9.08
CA ILE A 114 -1.37 -13.10 9.70
C ILE A 114 -0.63 -11.98 8.97
N GLU A 115 -0.31 -12.16 7.69
CA GLU A 115 0.57 -11.24 6.97
C GLU A 115 -0.08 -9.89 6.70
N VAL A 116 -1.34 -9.88 6.27
CA VAL A 116 -2.07 -8.63 5.99
C VAL A 116 -2.26 -7.79 7.26
N PRO A 117 -2.73 -8.35 8.40
CA PRO A 117 -2.81 -7.56 9.63
C PRO A 117 -1.47 -6.98 10.09
N GLU A 118 -0.38 -7.72 9.97
CA GLU A 118 0.95 -7.22 10.30
C GLU A 118 1.38 -6.08 9.37
N ALA A 119 1.12 -6.22 8.07
CA ALA A 119 1.45 -5.19 7.09
C ALA A 119 0.61 -3.92 7.31
N VAL A 120 -0.67 -4.04 7.62
CA VAL A 120 -1.54 -2.91 7.97
C VAL A 120 -1.01 -2.21 9.21
N ALA A 121 -0.61 -2.95 10.24
CA ALA A 121 -0.03 -2.36 11.46
C ALA A 121 1.25 -1.58 11.16
N LEU A 122 2.09 -2.07 10.24
CA LEU A 122 3.28 -1.35 9.78
C LEU A 122 2.93 -0.04 9.07
N VAL A 123 1.92 -0.05 8.21
CA VAL A 123 1.43 1.16 7.53
C VAL A 123 0.91 2.16 8.57
N GLU A 124 0.10 1.72 9.51
CA GLU A 124 -0.44 2.59 10.57
C GLU A 124 0.66 3.25 11.40
N ARG A 125 1.68 2.50 11.78
CA ARG A 125 2.84 3.04 12.51
C ARG A 125 3.63 4.04 11.66
N GLY A 126 3.88 3.71 10.40
CA GLY A 126 4.56 4.59 9.47
C GLY A 126 3.81 5.91 9.27
N MET A 127 2.50 5.84 9.07
CA MET A 127 1.65 7.02 8.91
C MET A 127 1.60 7.86 10.18
N SER A 128 1.51 7.25 11.35
CA SER A 128 1.60 7.97 12.63
C SER A 128 2.92 8.71 12.77
N GLY A 129 4.02 8.10 12.34
CA GLY A 129 5.34 8.73 12.32
C GLY A 129 5.39 9.96 11.42
N VAL A 130 4.81 9.88 10.23
CA VAL A 130 4.75 11.00 9.28
C VAL A 130 3.98 12.19 9.87
N PHE A 131 2.82 11.94 10.48
CA PHE A 131 1.99 13.02 11.03
C PHE A 131 2.45 13.53 12.39
N SER A 132 3.34 12.81 13.08
CA SER A 132 3.89 13.23 14.37
C SER A 132 5.27 13.90 14.28
N THR A 133 5.84 14.03 13.08
CA THR A 133 7.18 14.59 12.87
C THR A 133 7.32 16.03 13.36
N GLU A 134 6.27 16.83 13.33
CA GLU A 134 6.25 18.20 13.83
C GLU A 134 6.43 18.29 15.35
N LYS A 135 6.13 17.21 16.08
CA LYS A 135 6.18 17.15 17.54
C LYS A 135 7.44 16.49 18.07
N ARG A 136 8.30 15.94 17.21
CA ARG A 136 9.55 15.31 17.65
C ARG A 136 10.61 16.36 17.90
N PRO A 137 11.24 16.36 19.11
CA PRO A 137 12.42 17.19 19.33
C PRO A 137 13.49 16.80 18.32
N ARG A 138 14.06 17.80 17.65
CA ARG A 138 15.12 17.57 16.67
C ARG A 138 16.33 17.00 17.40
N ARG A 139 16.71 15.75 17.07
CA ARG A 139 17.94 15.16 17.63
C ARG A 139 19.18 16.02 17.36
N ALA A 140 19.17 16.73 16.25
CA ALA A 140 20.27 17.63 15.91
C ALA A 140 20.46 18.80 16.90
N SER A 141 19.40 19.25 17.58
CA SER A 141 19.54 20.32 18.56
C SER A 141 20.15 19.84 19.88
N ALA A 142 19.99 18.57 20.21
CA ALA A 142 20.64 17.97 21.38
C ALA A 142 22.16 17.78 21.18
N LEU A 143 22.59 17.55 19.95
CA LEU A 143 24.00 17.43 19.59
C LEU A 143 24.65 18.80 19.35
N GLY A 144 23.88 19.79 18.93
CA GLY A 144 24.37 21.16 18.72
C GLY A 144 24.51 21.98 19.98
N ALA A 145 24.05 21.47 21.13
CA ALA A 145 24.17 22.14 22.43
C ALA A 145 25.55 21.93 23.08
N ASP A 146 26.35 21.07 22.52
CA ASP A 146 27.72 20.83 22.95
C ASP A 146 28.67 21.83 22.24
#